data_42daf46aeae9eb5fcd3802058e39b786
#
_entry.id   42daf46aeae9eb5fcd3802058e39b786
#
_cell.length_a   1.000
_cell.length_b   1.000
_cell.length_c   1.000
_cell.angle_alpha   90.00
_cell.angle_beta   90.00
_cell.angle_gamma   90.00
#
_symmetry.space_group_name_H-M   'P 1'
#
loop_
_entity.id
_entity.type
_entity.pdbx_description
1 polymer ?
#
loop_
_entity_poly.entity_id
_entity_poly.type
_entity_poly.pdbx_seq_one_letter_code
_entity_poly.pdbx_strand_id
1 'polypeptide(L)'
;MNSLDNITKSFVEQSQNILEDNLVGIYLHGSAAMGCFNIQNSDIDLLVVVHEDIPDEIKRRYMDMVVELNAYAPKKGIELSVVRKDVCNPFVYPTPFELHFSNAHLEWYEKNPSEYIDKMKGTDKDLAAHFTIVYHRGKCLCGKEIRDVFEKVRREFYYDSIWCDVKDAEEEIKENPTYVILNLCRVLAYK
;
A
#
# COMPACT_ATOMS: atom_id res chain seq x y z
N MET A 1 13.68 13.26 -15.96
CA MET A 1 13.30 12.16 -15.06
C MET A 1 11.98 12.55 -14.43
N ASN A 2 10.99 11.69 -14.43
CA ASN A 2 9.64 11.98 -13.91
C ASN A 2 9.72 12.09 -12.38
N SER A 3 8.92 12.93 -11.72
CA SER A 3 8.98 13.09 -10.26
C SER A 3 8.67 11.76 -9.54
N LEU A 4 7.78 10.93 -10.10
CA LEU A 4 7.44 9.59 -9.61
C LEU A 4 8.68 8.67 -9.57
N ASP A 5 9.50 8.66 -10.65
CA ASP A 5 10.70 7.81 -10.73
C ASP A 5 11.74 8.19 -9.67
N ASN A 6 11.88 9.50 -9.39
CA ASN A 6 12.82 9.97 -8.36
C ASN A 6 12.37 9.57 -6.96
N ILE A 7 11.07 9.71 -6.66
CA ILE A 7 10.51 9.36 -5.35
C ILE A 7 10.60 7.86 -5.12
N THR A 8 10.18 7.04 -6.09
CA THR A 8 10.23 5.57 -5.97
C THR A 8 11.66 5.06 -5.85
N LYS A 9 12.61 5.66 -6.58
CA LYS A 9 14.03 5.32 -6.45
C LYS A 9 14.57 5.65 -5.07
N SER A 10 14.32 6.86 -4.57
CA SER A 10 14.75 7.27 -3.22
C SER A 10 14.10 6.41 -2.14
N PHE A 11 12.81 6.08 -2.31
CA PHE A 11 12.09 5.18 -1.41
C PHE A 11 12.74 3.80 -1.34
N VAL A 12 13.10 3.22 -2.48
CA VAL A 12 13.78 1.91 -2.54
C VAL A 12 15.14 1.97 -1.84
N GLU A 13 15.99 2.96 -2.18
CA GLU A 13 17.32 3.10 -1.61
C GLU A 13 17.27 3.27 -0.07
N GLN A 14 16.38 4.11 0.43
CA GLN A 14 16.25 4.32 1.88
C GLN A 14 15.62 3.14 2.60
N SER A 15 14.62 2.48 1.98
CA SER A 15 14.04 1.26 2.55
C SER A 15 15.07 0.14 2.69
N GLN A 16 15.92 -0.07 1.69
CA GLN A 16 17.02 -1.04 1.75
C GLN A 16 18.00 -0.72 2.90
N ASN A 17 18.32 0.55 3.11
CA ASN A 17 19.22 0.97 4.18
C ASN A 17 18.61 0.86 5.59
N ILE A 18 17.27 0.96 5.72
CA ILE A 18 16.60 0.92 7.03
C ILE A 18 16.21 -0.51 7.41
N LEU A 19 15.68 -1.28 6.45
CA LEU A 19 15.16 -2.62 6.67
C LEU A 19 16.23 -3.71 6.46
N GLU A 20 17.31 -3.40 5.76
CA GLU A 20 18.45 -4.27 5.52
C GLU A 20 18.02 -5.69 5.06
N ASP A 21 18.54 -6.74 5.70
CA ASP A 21 18.23 -8.14 5.39
C ASP A 21 16.78 -8.53 5.71
N ASN A 22 16.04 -7.70 6.46
CA ASN A 22 14.62 -7.92 6.72
C ASN A 22 13.73 -7.60 5.51
N LEU A 23 14.23 -6.84 4.52
CA LEU A 23 13.47 -6.50 3.33
C LEU A 23 13.39 -7.68 2.35
N VAL A 24 12.19 -8.15 2.05
CA VAL A 24 11.92 -9.15 1.00
C VAL A 24 11.76 -8.50 -0.37
N GLY A 25 11.01 -7.39 -0.42
CA GLY A 25 10.78 -6.64 -1.65
C GLY A 25 9.81 -5.49 -1.50
N ILE A 26 9.81 -4.61 -2.51
CA ILE A 26 8.95 -3.43 -2.64
C ILE A 26 8.21 -3.51 -3.97
N TYR A 27 6.90 -3.33 -3.91
CA TYR A 27 6.00 -3.51 -5.05
C TYR A 27 5.14 -2.28 -5.24
N LEU A 28 5.24 -1.68 -6.43
CA LEU A 28 4.37 -0.58 -6.86
C LEU A 28 3.09 -1.16 -7.45
N HIS A 29 1.95 -0.61 -7.04
CA HIS A 29 0.65 -1.01 -7.59
C HIS A 29 -0.22 0.20 -7.94
N GLY A 30 -1.55 0.06 -7.92
CA GLY A 30 -2.46 1.13 -8.21
C GLY A 30 -2.28 1.76 -9.60
N SER A 31 -2.63 3.02 -9.72
CA SER A 31 -2.62 3.77 -10.98
C SER A 31 -1.23 3.89 -11.61
N ALA A 32 -0.18 3.97 -10.79
CA ALA A 32 1.20 4.08 -11.25
C ALA A 32 1.70 2.80 -11.95
N ALA A 33 1.30 1.63 -11.45
CA ALA A 33 1.63 0.35 -12.07
C ALA A 33 0.79 0.07 -13.32
N MET A 34 -0.47 0.54 -13.34
CA MET A 34 -1.41 0.33 -14.44
C MET A 34 -1.25 1.31 -15.61
N GLY A 35 -0.35 2.29 -15.53
CA GLY A 35 -0.07 3.26 -16.61
C GLY A 35 -1.11 4.37 -16.73
N CYS A 36 -1.94 4.59 -15.71
CA CYS A 36 -2.94 5.67 -15.66
C CYS A 36 -2.67 6.69 -14.53
N PHE A 37 -1.41 6.80 -14.10
CA PHE A 37 -0.99 7.75 -13.06
C PHE A 37 -1.24 9.20 -13.48
N ASN A 38 -1.90 9.94 -12.61
CA ASN A 38 -2.15 11.37 -12.77
C ASN A 38 -1.63 12.12 -11.54
N ILE A 39 -0.63 12.97 -11.72
CA ILE A 39 0.04 13.69 -10.63
C ILE A 39 -0.90 14.55 -9.77
N GLN A 40 -2.06 14.96 -10.29
CA GLN A 40 -3.02 15.78 -9.56
C GLN A 40 -4.01 14.95 -8.72
N ASN A 41 -4.25 13.68 -9.14
CA ASN A 41 -5.36 12.87 -8.62
C ASN A 41 -4.95 11.45 -8.18
N SER A 42 -3.68 11.06 -8.36
CA SER A 42 -3.17 9.76 -7.95
C SER A 42 -2.24 9.88 -6.74
N ASP A 43 -2.26 8.88 -5.92
CA ASP A 43 -1.30 8.52 -4.89
C ASP A 43 -0.19 7.61 -5.46
N ILE A 44 0.83 7.37 -4.67
CA ILE A 44 1.87 6.39 -4.97
C ILE A 44 1.63 5.19 -4.06
N ASP A 45 1.04 4.14 -4.63
CA ASP A 45 0.64 2.94 -3.91
C ASP A 45 1.81 1.95 -3.81
N LEU A 46 2.28 1.68 -2.58
CA LEU A 46 3.41 0.82 -2.29
C LEU A 46 3.03 -0.31 -1.33
N LEU A 47 3.44 -1.53 -1.66
CA LEU A 47 3.39 -2.67 -0.77
C LEU A 47 4.81 -3.13 -0.48
N VAL A 48 5.19 -3.12 0.80
CA VAL A 48 6.51 -3.54 1.26
C VAL A 48 6.37 -4.87 1.99
N VAL A 49 7.22 -5.82 1.65
CA VAL A 49 7.23 -7.14 2.29
C VAL A 49 8.51 -7.31 3.07
N VAL A 50 8.39 -7.77 4.32
CA VAL A 50 9.50 -8.04 5.23
C VAL A 50 9.50 -9.50 5.67
N HIS A 51 10.64 -10.01 6.15
CA HIS A 51 10.77 -11.38 6.65
C HIS A 51 10.12 -11.55 8.03
N GLU A 52 10.43 -10.63 8.94
CA GLU A 52 10.11 -10.67 10.37
C GLU A 52 9.43 -9.38 10.82
N ASP A 53 8.89 -9.38 12.05
CA ASP A 53 8.37 -8.18 12.70
C ASP A 53 9.42 -7.07 12.71
N ILE A 54 8.96 -5.83 12.54
CA ILE A 54 9.83 -4.66 12.59
C ILE A 54 9.83 -4.09 14.01
N PRO A 55 11.00 -3.93 14.68
CA PRO A 55 11.09 -3.24 15.96
C PRO A 55 10.57 -1.80 15.88
N ASP A 56 9.95 -1.30 16.94
CA ASP A 56 9.32 0.03 16.95
C ASP A 56 10.29 1.16 16.62
N GLU A 57 11.56 1.06 17.05
CA GLU A 57 12.60 2.02 16.68
C GLU A 57 12.84 2.06 15.16
N ILE A 58 12.87 0.90 14.53
CA ILE A 58 13.02 0.80 13.07
C ILE A 58 11.75 1.28 12.37
N LYS A 59 10.55 0.93 12.89
CA LYS A 59 9.28 1.46 12.38
C LYS A 59 9.27 2.98 12.41
N ARG A 60 9.78 3.57 13.52
CA ARG A 60 9.88 5.03 13.66
C ARG A 60 10.78 5.64 12.59
N ARG A 61 11.99 5.13 12.43
CA ARG A 61 12.91 5.59 11.38
C ARG A 61 12.32 5.43 9.98
N TYR A 62 11.62 4.32 9.76
CA TYR A 62 10.98 4.04 8.48
C TYR A 62 9.85 5.05 8.19
N MET A 63 9.02 5.35 9.18
CA MET A 63 7.97 6.34 9.05
C MET A 63 8.50 7.76 8.88
N ASP A 64 9.56 8.15 9.59
CA ASP A 64 10.19 9.46 9.41
C ASP A 64 10.66 9.63 7.95
N MET A 65 11.26 8.60 7.36
CA MET A 65 11.64 8.56 5.94
C MET A 65 10.43 8.66 5.00
N VAL A 66 9.36 7.90 5.29
CA VAL A 66 8.13 7.94 4.48
C VAL A 66 7.51 9.33 4.48
N VAL A 67 7.41 9.98 5.64
CA VAL A 67 6.86 11.34 5.79
C VAL A 67 7.73 12.37 5.08
N GLU A 68 9.06 12.25 5.17
CA GLU A 68 9.98 13.12 4.43
C GLU A 68 9.77 13.01 2.92
N LEU A 69 9.68 11.79 2.38
CA LEU A 69 9.44 11.58 0.95
C LEU A 69 8.02 12.00 0.53
N ASN A 70 7.05 11.85 1.41
CA ASN A 70 5.67 12.26 1.17
C ASN A 70 5.54 13.77 0.90
N ALA A 71 6.41 14.60 1.47
CA ALA A 71 6.45 16.04 1.20
C ALA A 71 6.78 16.38 -0.28
N TYR A 72 7.41 15.47 -1.00
CA TYR A 72 7.75 15.61 -2.44
C TYR A 72 6.80 14.82 -3.35
N ALA A 73 5.88 14.07 -2.76
CA ALA A 73 4.91 13.24 -3.48
C ALA A 73 3.80 14.10 -4.13
N PRO A 74 2.99 13.52 -5.02
CA PRO A 74 1.75 14.14 -5.50
C PRO A 74 0.86 14.58 -4.34
N LYS A 75 -0.14 15.41 -4.63
CA LYS A 75 -1.05 15.94 -3.59
C LYS A 75 -1.72 14.87 -2.73
N LYS A 76 -2.01 13.70 -3.30
CA LYS A 76 -2.58 12.57 -2.55
C LYS A 76 -1.56 11.81 -1.71
N GLY A 77 -0.26 12.01 -1.97
CA GLY A 77 0.82 11.47 -1.18
C GLY A 77 1.21 10.05 -1.55
N ILE A 78 1.87 9.41 -0.59
CA ILE A 78 2.23 8.00 -0.61
C ILE A 78 1.17 7.23 0.19
N GLU A 79 0.72 6.12 -0.35
CA GLU A 79 -0.01 5.10 0.38
C GLU A 79 0.88 3.85 0.50
N LEU A 80 1.06 3.39 1.73
CA LEU A 80 2.01 2.33 2.05
C LEU A 80 1.41 1.33 3.02
N SER A 81 1.56 0.05 2.72
CA SER A 81 1.38 -1.02 3.70
C SER A 81 2.64 -1.88 3.78
N VAL A 82 3.04 -2.22 5.01
CA VAL A 82 4.14 -3.15 5.27
C VAL A 82 3.56 -4.43 5.83
N VAL A 83 3.83 -5.55 5.18
CA VAL A 83 3.33 -6.88 5.56
C VAL A 83 4.48 -7.87 5.68
N ARG A 84 4.27 -8.93 6.47
CA ARG A 84 5.23 -10.02 6.55
C ARG A 84 5.04 -11.00 5.38
N LYS A 85 6.13 -11.64 5.00
CA LYS A 85 6.14 -12.61 3.91
C LYS A 85 5.24 -13.82 4.19
N ASP A 86 5.14 -14.26 5.44
CA ASP A 86 4.36 -15.43 5.85
C ASP A 86 2.84 -15.27 5.66
N VAL A 87 2.35 -14.03 5.51
CA VAL A 87 0.94 -13.75 5.20
C VAL A 87 0.66 -13.59 3.70
N CYS A 88 1.74 -13.56 2.87
CA CYS A 88 1.62 -13.43 1.42
C CYS A 88 1.43 -14.77 0.71
N ASN A 89 2.03 -15.83 1.24
CA ASN A 89 1.94 -17.20 0.71
C ASN A 89 2.19 -18.22 1.84
N PRO A 90 1.15 -18.93 2.34
CA PRO A 90 -0.25 -18.82 1.92
C PRO A 90 -0.87 -17.45 2.25
N PHE A 91 -1.80 -17.00 1.41
CA PHE A 91 -2.50 -15.73 1.65
C PHE A 91 -3.41 -15.80 2.88
N VAL A 92 -3.24 -14.85 3.79
CA VAL A 92 -4.02 -14.74 5.04
C VAL A 92 -5.06 -13.62 4.93
N TYR A 93 -6.30 -13.91 5.34
CA TYR A 93 -7.41 -12.96 5.28
C TYR A 93 -8.25 -12.94 6.57
N PRO A 94 -8.62 -11.76 7.13
CA PRO A 94 -8.08 -10.42 6.82
C PRO A 94 -6.58 -10.37 6.99
N THR A 95 -5.89 -9.59 6.13
CA THR A 95 -4.42 -9.62 6.05
C THR A 95 -3.79 -8.81 7.18
N PRO A 96 -2.94 -9.41 8.03
CA PRO A 96 -2.15 -8.67 9.01
C PRO A 96 -1.15 -7.73 8.34
N PHE A 97 -0.98 -6.55 8.93
CA PHE A 97 0.06 -5.59 8.53
C PHE A 97 0.88 -5.12 9.74
N GLU A 98 2.15 -4.82 9.50
CA GLU A 98 3.10 -4.32 10.51
C GLU A 98 3.06 -2.80 10.62
N LEU A 99 2.76 -2.13 9.52
CA LEU A 99 2.72 -0.69 9.42
C LEU A 99 1.86 -0.29 8.23
N HIS A 100 1.09 0.77 8.38
CA HIS A 100 0.35 1.39 7.29
C HIS A 100 0.52 2.90 7.36
N PHE A 101 0.57 3.57 6.21
CA PHE A 101 0.57 5.01 6.08
C PHE A 101 -0.25 5.43 4.88
N SER A 102 -1.01 6.49 5.04
CA SER A 102 -1.61 7.28 3.98
C SER A 102 -1.58 8.76 4.35
N ASN A 103 -1.81 9.63 3.39
CA ASN A 103 -1.80 11.07 3.65
C ASN A 103 -2.86 11.50 4.70
N ALA A 104 -3.94 10.72 4.87
CA ALA A 104 -4.93 10.94 5.92
C ALA A 104 -4.36 10.75 7.34
N HIS A 105 -3.29 9.99 7.48
CA HIS A 105 -2.63 9.72 8.76
C HIS A 105 -1.49 10.69 9.09
N LEU A 106 -1.08 11.55 8.15
CA LEU A 106 0.07 12.43 8.30
C LEU A 106 0.00 13.27 9.57
N GLU A 107 -1.12 13.96 9.78
CA GLU A 107 -1.33 14.82 10.96
C GLU A 107 -1.26 14.04 12.28
N TRP A 108 -1.79 12.82 12.30
CA TRP A 108 -1.70 11.96 13.49
C TRP A 108 -0.27 11.55 13.78
N TYR A 109 0.47 11.11 12.74
CA TYR A 109 1.88 10.74 12.91
C TYR A 109 2.72 11.93 13.39
N GLU A 110 2.57 13.11 12.78
CA GLU A 110 3.30 14.33 13.16
C GLU A 110 3.05 14.74 14.61
N LYS A 111 1.80 14.63 15.07
CA LYS A 111 1.42 15.00 16.45
C LYS A 111 1.89 14.01 17.50
N ASN A 112 1.79 12.73 17.23
CA ASN A 112 2.12 11.68 18.20
C ASN A 112 2.70 10.42 17.55
N PRO A 113 3.95 10.47 17.07
CA PRO A 113 4.56 9.38 16.35
C PRO A 113 4.66 8.07 17.15
N SER A 114 4.90 8.15 18.46
CA SER A 114 5.01 6.96 19.31
C SER A 114 3.67 6.24 19.44
N GLU A 115 2.59 6.99 19.64
CA GLU A 115 1.24 6.43 19.65
C GLU A 115 0.85 5.83 18.29
N TYR A 116 1.25 6.51 17.20
CA TYR A 116 1.02 6.01 15.85
C TYR A 116 1.66 4.64 15.63
N ILE A 117 2.95 4.50 15.98
CA ILE A 117 3.68 3.23 15.85
C ILE A 117 3.05 2.11 16.68
N ASP A 118 2.66 2.41 17.91
CA ASP A 118 2.02 1.44 18.81
C ASP A 118 0.67 0.96 18.28
N LYS A 119 -0.15 1.87 17.73
CA LYS A 119 -1.50 1.58 17.28
C LYS A 119 -1.62 1.17 15.81
N MET A 120 -0.64 1.51 14.96
CA MET A 120 -0.69 1.25 13.52
C MET A 120 -0.17 -0.16 13.19
N LYS A 121 -0.80 -1.15 13.79
CA LYS A 121 -0.63 -2.57 13.55
C LYS A 121 -2.01 -3.24 13.67
N GLY A 122 -2.36 -4.10 12.73
CA GLY A 122 -3.68 -4.71 12.75
C GLY A 122 -3.91 -5.67 11.60
N THR A 123 -5.17 -5.80 11.22
CA THR A 123 -5.58 -6.56 10.03
C THR A 123 -6.43 -5.68 9.13
N ASP A 124 -6.24 -5.84 7.83
CA ASP A 124 -6.97 -5.08 6.83
C ASP A 124 -7.57 -6.01 5.76
N LYS A 125 -8.85 -5.82 5.46
CA LYS A 125 -9.55 -6.53 4.39
C LYS A 125 -9.15 -6.02 3.01
N ASP A 126 -8.85 -4.72 2.89
CA ASP A 126 -8.54 -4.09 1.61
C ASP A 126 -7.22 -4.58 1.02
N LEU A 127 -6.33 -5.09 1.84
CA LEU A 127 -5.11 -5.74 1.37
C LEU A 127 -5.36 -6.92 0.42
N ALA A 128 -6.55 -7.56 0.44
CA ALA A 128 -6.91 -8.57 -0.55
C ALA A 128 -7.04 -7.97 -1.97
N ALA A 129 -7.58 -6.75 -2.08
CA ALA A 129 -7.61 -6.03 -3.35
C ALA A 129 -6.20 -5.57 -3.75
N HIS A 130 -5.40 -5.02 -2.84
CA HIS A 130 -4.02 -4.62 -3.09
C HIS A 130 -3.16 -5.79 -3.58
N PHE A 131 -3.19 -6.94 -2.91
CA PHE A 131 -2.46 -8.15 -3.32
C PHE A 131 -2.91 -8.65 -4.69
N THR A 132 -4.22 -8.60 -4.98
CA THR A 132 -4.74 -8.97 -6.29
C THR A 132 -4.18 -8.06 -7.39
N ILE A 133 -4.15 -6.75 -7.16
CA ILE A 133 -3.58 -5.79 -8.11
C ILE A 133 -2.08 -6.00 -8.27
N VAL A 134 -1.33 -6.17 -7.16
CA VAL A 134 0.11 -6.49 -7.19
C VAL A 134 0.35 -7.75 -8.02
N TYR A 135 -0.39 -8.83 -7.74
CA TYR A 135 -0.23 -10.12 -8.41
C TYR A 135 -0.44 -10.04 -9.92
N HIS A 136 -1.39 -9.24 -10.40
CA HIS A 136 -1.76 -9.17 -11.81
C HIS A 136 -1.14 -8.01 -12.58
N ARG A 137 -0.84 -6.89 -11.93
CA ARG A 137 -0.45 -5.61 -12.55
C ARG A 137 0.70 -4.91 -11.86
N GLY A 138 1.13 -5.38 -10.68
CA GLY A 138 2.19 -4.74 -9.91
C GLY A 138 3.52 -4.74 -10.63
N LYS A 139 4.41 -3.86 -10.17
CA LYS A 139 5.81 -3.78 -10.60
C LYS A 139 6.72 -4.03 -9.40
N CYS A 140 7.61 -5.01 -9.50
CA CYS A 140 8.67 -5.18 -8.52
C CYS A 140 9.67 -4.02 -8.68
N LEU A 141 9.82 -3.19 -7.64
CA LEU A 141 10.81 -2.11 -7.61
C LEU A 141 12.17 -2.61 -7.11
N CYS A 142 12.17 -3.54 -6.16
CA CYS A 142 13.36 -4.25 -5.70
C CYS A 142 12.98 -5.54 -4.97
N GLY A 143 13.95 -6.44 -4.81
CA GLY A 143 13.81 -7.68 -4.07
C GLY A 143 13.31 -8.85 -4.91
N LYS A 144 12.50 -9.74 -4.32
CA LYS A 144 12.02 -10.97 -4.98
C LYS A 144 10.91 -10.66 -5.96
N GLU A 145 10.82 -11.46 -7.03
CA GLU A 145 9.76 -11.35 -8.02
C GLU A 145 8.37 -11.59 -7.39
N ILE A 146 7.35 -10.92 -7.93
CA ILE A 146 5.98 -10.96 -7.39
C ILE A 146 5.48 -12.41 -7.22
N ARG A 147 5.74 -13.28 -8.20
CA ARG A 147 5.28 -14.67 -8.19
C ARG A 147 5.98 -15.56 -7.17
N ASP A 148 7.16 -15.15 -6.69
CA ASP A 148 7.92 -15.87 -5.67
C ASP A 148 7.50 -15.48 -4.25
N VAL A 149 6.73 -14.39 -4.12
CA VAL A 149 6.31 -13.84 -2.82
C VAL A 149 4.81 -14.00 -2.60
N PHE A 150 3.99 -13.70 -3.61
CA PHE A 150 2.55 -13.63 -3.47
C PHE A 150 1.84 -14.85 -4.05
N GLU A 151 0.92 -15.40 -3.26
CA GLU A 151 -0.09 -16.33 -3.74
C GLU A 151 -1.24 -15.56 -4.42
N LYS A 152 -1.92 -16.23 -5.36
CA LYS A 152 -3.14 -15.66 -5.94
C LYS A 152 -4.24 -15.61 -4.89
N VAL A 153 -4.76 -14.41 -4.62
CA VAL A 153 -5.88 -14.21 -3.70
C VAL A 153 -7.12 -14.94 -4.19
N ARG A 154 -7.79 -15.67 -3.32
CA ARG A 154 -9.04 -16.35 -3.63
C ARG A 154 -10.13 -15.32 -3.93
N ARG A 155 -10.96 -15.64 -4.92
CA ARG A 155 -12.00 -14.74 -5.43
C ARG A 155 -12.95 -14.23 -4.35
N GLU A 156 -13.29 -15.06 -3.39
CA GLU A 156 -14.18 -14.71 -2.27
C GLU A 156 -13.61 -13.59 -1.40
N PHE A 157 -12.30 -13.60 -1.10
CA PHE A 157 -11.64 -12.56 -0.30
C PHE A 157 -11.52 -11.24 -1.06
N TYR A 158 -11.23 -11.33 -2.36
CA TYR A 158 -11.23 -10.15 -3.21
C TYR A 158 -12.61 -9.50 -3.26
N TYR A 159 -13.68 -10.29 -3.42
CA TYR A 159 -15.04 -9.74 -3.44
C TYR A 159 -15.45 -9.12 -2.09
N ASP A 160 -15.09 -9.72 -0.96
CA ASP A 160 -15.40 -9.15 0.34
C ASP A 160 -14.66 -7.81 0.55
N SER A 161 -13.40 -7.71 0.09
CA SER A 161 -12.61 -6.47 0.10
C SER A 161 -13.30 -5.37 -0.71
N ILE A 162 -13.49 -5.57 -2.01
CA ILE A 162 -14.06 -4.53 -2.90
C ILE A 162 -15.53 -4.22 -2.60
N TRP A 163 -16.27 -5.14 -1.96
CA TRP A 163 -17.63 -4.86 -1.50
C TRP A 163 -17.66 -3.79 -0.42
N CYS A 164 -16.68 -3.80 0.48
CA CYS A 164 -16.56 -2.77 1.51
C CYS A 164 -16.42 -1.37 0.90
N ASP A 165 -15.76 -1.23 -0.25
CA ASP A 165 -15.54 0.04 -0.94
C ASP A 165 -16.79 0.56 -1.69
N VAL A 166 -17.76 -0.29 -1.98
CA VAL A 166 -18.90 0.10 -2.82
C VAL A 166 -20.26 -0.08 -2.16
N LYS A 167 -20.33 -0.70 -0.98
CA LYS A 167 -21.61 -0.96 -0.29
C LYS A 167 -22.43 0.30 -0.01
N ASP A 168 -21.75 1.42 0.25
CA ASP A 168 -22.34 2.71 0.58
C ASP A 168 -22.29 3.70 -0.62
N ALA A 169 -22.01 3.17 -1.84
CA ALA A 169 -21.79 3.96 -3.06
C ALA A 169 -22.96 4.90 -3.41
N GLU A 170 -24.19 4.51 -3.12
CA GLU A 170 -25.39 5.30 -3.41
C GLU A 170 -25.46 6.60 -2.59
N GLU A 171 -24.91 6.55 -1.39
CA GLU A 171 -24.83 7.71 -0.48
C GLU A 171 -23.57 8.54 -0.79
N GLU A 172 -22.43 7.88 -0.97
CA GLU A 172 -21.11 8.51 -1.12
C GLU A 172 -20.90 9.16 -2.50
N ILE A 173 -21.60 8.70 -3.54
CA ILE A 173 -21.38 9.18 -4.92
C ILE A 173 -21.58 10.68 -5.07
N LYS A 174 -22.38 11.31 -4.21
CA LYS A 174 -22.63 12.75 -4.24
C LYS A 174 -21.45 13.57 -3.70
N GLU A 175 -20.73 13.01 -2.73
CA GLU A 175 -19.62 13.70 -2.06
C GLU A 175 -18.28 13.34 -2.73
N ASN A 176 -18.11 12.09 -3.14
CA ASN A 176 -16.86 11.59 -3.74
C ASN A 176 -17.08 10.78 -5.02
N PRO A 177 -17.64 11.40 -6.09
CA PRO A 177 -18.05 10.69 -7.30
C PRO A 177 -16.90 9.97 -8.00
N THR A 178 -15.71 10.55 -8.01
CA THR A 178 -14.54 9.94 -8.68
C THR A 178 -14.14 8.64 -7.99
N TYR A 179 -14.05 8.62 -6.67
CA TYR A 179 -13.71 7.43 -5.90
C TYR A 179 -14.74 6.31 -6.12
N VAL A 180 -16.01 6.64 -5.96
CA VAL A 180 -17.10 5.66 -6.09
C VAL A 180 -17.15 5.07 -7.52
N ILE A 181 -17.08 5.91 -8.56
CA ILE A 181 -17.11 5.44 -9.96
C ILE A 181 -15.92 4.53 -10.24
N LEU A 182 -14.72 4.88 -9.79
CA LEU A 182 -13.53 4.06 -10.03
C LEU A 182 -13.63 2.69 -9.32
N ASN A 183 -14.15 2.65 -8.10
CA ASN A 183 -14.36 1.39 -7.37
C ASN A 183 -15.45 0.54 -8.02
N LEU A 184 -16.56 1.13 -8.46
CA LEU A 184 -17.58 0.42 -9.24
C LEU A 184 -17.02 -0.16 -10.56
N CYS A 185 -16.17 0.60 -11.26
CA CYS A 185 -15.48 0.10 -12.46
C CYS A 185 -14.56 -1.08 -12.13
N ARG A 186 -13.85 -1.03 -10.99
CA ARG A 186 -13.00 -2.15 -10.50
C ARG A 186 -13.82 -3.42 -10.29
N VAL A 187 -14.98 -3.30 -9.64
CA VAL A 187 -15.91 -4.43 -9.43
C VAL A 187 -16.38 -5.02 -10.76
N LEU A 188 -16.75 -4.16 -11.74
CA LEU A 188 -17.23 -4.60 -13.06
C LEU A 188 -16.12 -5.25 -13.90
N ALA A 189 -14.89 -4.77 -13.79
CA ALA A 189 -13.76 -5.29 -14.57
C ALA A 189 -13.31 -6.69 -14.10
N TYR A 190 -13.70 -7.11 -12.89
CA TYR A 190 -13.29 -8.41 -12.32
C TYR A 190 -14.29 -9.55 -12.64
N LYS A 191 -15.41 -9.27 -13.30
CA LYS A 191 -16.35 -10.30 -13.76
C LYS A 191 -15.76 -11.11 -14.90
#